data_b1d939d8a98e8fe78e342d0cd7ea1bc9
#
_entry.id   b1d939d8a98e8fe78e342d0cd7ea1bc9
#
_cell.length_a   1.000
_cell.length_b   1.000
_cell.length_c   1.000
_cell.angle_alpha   90.00
_cell.angle_beta   90.00
_cell.angle_gamma   90.00
#
_symmetry.space_group_name_H-M   'P 1'
#
loop_
_entity.id
_entity.type
_entity.pdbx_description
1 polymer ?
#
loop_
_entity_poly.entity_id
_entity_poly.type
_entity_poly.pdbx_seq_one_letter_code
_entity_poly.pdbx_strand_id
1 'polypeptide(L)'
;MGVARTELNDDTFREKMREALLQTEETTPETLEEFCNHLYYQAVNTSDAADYGKLVPRLEELHTKYQTNGNTLYYMSTPPSLYGVIPECLAAHGLNTEEDGWKRIIVEKPFGYDEKTAQELDVQIHRFFEEHQIYRIDHYLGKETVQNLLVLRFSNGLFEPLWNRNYIDYVEITGAEAIGVEERGGYYDGSGAMRDMFQNHLLQVLAMVAMEPPAIINANSMRDEVAKVMHSLRPLTQDDVEHNLVLGQYIAAEIDGKEVKGYLQEKGVPSNSRTETFMALRCEIENWRWAGVPFYAVSYTHLTLPT
;
A
#
# COMPACT_ATOMS: atom_id res chain seq x y z
N MET A 1 -6.74 7.21 18.67
CA MET A 1 -5.66 7.38 19.70
C MET A 1 -4.31 7.18 19.03
N GLY A 2 -3.37 8.13 19.20
CA GLY A 2 -1.97 8.00 18.77
C GLY A 2 -1.18 7.16 19.78
N VAL A 3 -0.30 6.29 19.27
CA VAL A 3 0.58 5.44 20.10
C VAL A 3 1.98 5.52 19.52
N ALA A 4 2.94 6.00 20.31
CA ALA A 4 4.35 6.06 19.91
C ALA A 4 5.27 6.19 21.14
N ARG A 5 6.59 6.15 20.91
CA ARG A 5 7.60 6.20 21.98
C ARG A 5 7.79 7.57 22.63
N THR A 6 7.39 8.63 21.92
CA THR A 6 7.55 10.00 22.41
C THR A 6 6.65 10.23 23.62
N GLU A 7 7.20 10.77 24.69
CA GLU A 7 6.43 11.11 25.88
C GLU A 7 5.57 12.37 25.63
N LEU A 8 4.29 12.15 25.36
CA LEU A 8 3.27 13.18 25.22
C LEU A 8 2.05 12.80 26.05
N ASN A 9 1.24 13.80 26.41
CA ASN A 9 -0.12 13.61 26.91
C ASN A 9 -1.15 14.03 25.86
N ASP A 10 -2.44 13.84 26.15
CA ASP A 10 -3.52 14.18 25.24
C ASP A 10 -3.49 15.64 24.79
N ASP A 11 -3.23 16.57 25.71
CA ASP A 11 -3.28 18.01 25.40
C ASP A 11 -2.11 18.42 24.50
N THR A 12 -0.90 17.99 24.80
CA THR A 12 0.27 18.27 23.96
C THR A 12 0.19 17.59 22.60
N PHE A 13 -0.46 16.41 22.52
CA PHE A 13 -0.70 15.76 21.25
C PHE A 13 -1.76 16.50 20.41
N ARG A 14 -2.86 16.93 21.04
CA ARG A 14 -3.90 17.73 20.38
C ARG A 14 -3.35 19.04 19.85
N GLU A 15 -2.49 19.71 20.62
CA GLU A 15 -1.88 20.96 20.19
C GLU A 15 -1.00 20.78 18.95
N LYS A 16 -0.13 19.76 18.94
CA LYS A 16 0.66 19.42 17.75
C LYS A 16 -0.19 19.10 16.53
N MET A 17 -1.28 18.37 16.70
CA MET A 17 -2.18 18.03 15.59
C MET A 17 -2.92 19.27 15.11
N ARG A 18 -3.35 20.15 16.01
CA ARG A 18 -3.97 21.43 15.68
C ARG A 18 -3.03 22.30 14.84
N GLU A 19 -1.78 22.45 15.24
CA GLU A 19 -0.78 23.21 14.48
C GLU A 19 -0.57 22.64 13.08
N ALA A 20 -0.49 21.31 12.94
CA ALA A 20 -0.33 20.65 11.66
C ALA A 20 -1.55 20.84 10.74
N LEU A 21 -2.76 20.71 11.29
CA LEU A 21 -4.01 20.84 10.54
C LEU A 21 -4.32 22.28 10.11
N LEU A 22 -3.87 23.28 10.86
CA LEU A 22 -3.99 24.69 10.47
C LEU A 22 -3.19 25.04 9.21
N GLN A 23 -2.24 24.21 8.82
CA GLN A 23 -1.47 24.37 7.58
C GLN A 23 -2.18 23.78 6.35
N THR A 24 -3.31 23.08 6.53
CA THR A 24 -4.11 22.52 5.44
C THR A 24 -5.22 23.48 5.04
N GLU A 25 -5.46 23.65 3.74
CA GLU A 25 -6.42 24.62 3.19
C GLU A 25 -7.90 24.27 3.45
N GLU A 26 -8.20 23.03 3.86
CA GLU A 26 -9.57 22.48 3.94
C GLU A 26 -10.20 22.55 5.34
N THR A 27 -9.53 23.11 6.35
CA THR A 27 -9.96 23.00 7.75
C THR A 27 -10.63 24.28 8.24
N THR A 28 -11.90 24.19 8.69
CA THR A 28 -12.56 25.29 9.42
C THR A 28 -12.23 25.23 10.92
N PRO A 29 -12.25 26.35 11.66
CA PRO A 29 -11.97 26.33 13.10
C PRO A 29 -12.88 25.40 13.91
N GLU A 30 -14.16 25.29 13.54
CA GLU A 30 -15.14 24.46 14.24
C GLU A 30 -14.87 22.97 14.01
N THR A 31 -14.63 22.55 12.76
CA THR A 31 -14.29 21.15 12.45
C THR A 31 -12.95 20.74 13.03
N LEU A 32 -12.00 21.68 13.12
CA LEU A 32 -10.70 21.46 13.75
C LEU A 32 -10.84 21.13 15.25
N GLU A 33 -11.59 21.95 16.00
CA GLU A 33 -11.76 21.72 17.44
C GLU A 33 -12.53 20.44 17.71
N GLU A 34 -13.58 20.15 16.97
CA GLU A 34 -14.32 18.90 17.08
C GLU A 34 -13.41 17.69 16.84
N PHE A 35 -12.61 17.71 15.78
CA PHE A 35 -11.66 16.63 15.49
C PHE A 35 -10.61 16.48 16.60
N CYS A 36 -9.98 17.58 17.04
CA CYS A 36 -8.95 17.55 18.06
C CYS A 36 -9.47 16.98 19.39
N ASN A 37 -10.72 17.22 19.76
CA ASN A 37 -11.34 16.68 20.95
C ASN A 37 -11.48 15.15 20.94
N HIS A 38 -11.43 14.52 19.77
CA HIS A 38 -11.43 13.06 19.60
C HIS A 38 -10.03 12.45 19.56
N LEU A 39 -8.97 13.27 19.69
CA LEU A 39 -7.59 12.80 19.69
C LEU A 39 -7.13 12.48 21.12
N TYR A 40 -6.53 11.32 21.26
CA TYR A 40 -5.93 10.82 22.48
C TYR A 40 -4.53 10.31 22.21
N TYR A 41 -3.69 10.21 23.23
CA TYR A 41 -2.33 9.73 23.08
C TYR A 41 -1.92 8.85 24.25
N GLN A 42 -1.17 7.78 23.91
CA GLN A 42 -0.54 6.92 24.89
C GLN A 42 0.91 6.68 24.51
N ALA A 43 1.84 7.10 25.36
CA ALA A 43 3.25 6.78 25.19
C ALA A 43 3.48 5.29 25.46
N VAL A 44 4.04 4.59 24.46
CA VAL A 44 4.34 3.15 24.53
C VAL A 44 5.65 2.88 23.79
N ASN A 45 6.55 2.14 24.40
CA ASN A 45 7.68 1.57 23.70
C ASN A 45 7.20 0.42 22.81
N THR A 46 7.10 0.67 21.51
CA THR A 46 6.52 -0.25 20.53
C THR A 46 7.26 -1.58 20.38
N SER A 47 8.44 -1.72 20.97
CA SER A 47 9.24 -2.96 20.97
C SER A 47 9.23 -3.69 22.32
N ASP A 48 8.50 -3.17 23.30
CA ASP A 48 8.43 -3.75 24.65
C ASP A 48 7.00 -4.21 24.96
N ALA A 49 6.79 -5.52 24.99
CA ALA A 49 5.47 -6.10 25.22
C ALA A 49 4.86 -5.65 26.56
N ALA A 50 5.67 -5.48 27.62
CA ALA A 50 5.16 -5.06 28.93
C ALA A 50 4.50 -3.67 28.88
N ASP A 51 5.00 -2.79 28.02
CA ASP A 51 4.50 -1.42 27.89
C ASP A 51 3.11 -1.34 27.25
N TYR A 52 2.71 -2.36 26.49
CA TYR A 52 1.36 -2.47 25.90
C TYR A 52 0.26 -2.66 26.95
N GLY A 53 0.60 -3.10 28.16
CA GLY A 53 -0.34 -3.14 29.28
C GLY A 53 -0.97 -1.78 29.58
N LYS A 54 -0.31 -0.66 29.25
CA LYS A 54 -0.85 0.71 29.37
C LYS A 54 -2.04 0.96 28.44
N LEU A 55 -2.13 0.22 27.32
CA LEU A 55 -3.22 0.37 26.36
C LEU A 55 -4.55 -0.20 26.88
N VAL A 56 -4.51 -1.25 27.69
CA VAL A 56 -5.72 -1.92 28.18
C VAL A 56 -6.67 -0.95 28.87
N PRO A 57 -6.30 -0.33 30.01
CA PRO A 57 -7.20 0.59 30.71
C PRO A 57 -7.56 1.82 29.86
N ARG A 58 -6.66 2.24 28.98
CA ARG A 58 -6.90 3.40 28.12
C ARG A 58 -7.94 3.11 27.04
N LEU A 59 -7.89 1.93 26.44
CA LEU A 59 -8.90 1.48 25.48
C LEU A 59 -10.25 1.25 26.15
N GLU A 60 -10.29 0.66 27.35
CA GLU A 60 -11.53 0.48 28.12
C GLU A 60 -12.22 1.81 28.43
N GLU A 61 -11.44 2.83 28.85
CA GLU A 61 -11.94 4.20 29.05
C GLU A 61 -12.59 4.75 27.77
N LEU A 62 -11.88 4.64 26.61
CA LEU A 62 -12.36 5.16 25.35
C LEU A 62 -13.57 4.37 24.82
N HIS A 63 -13.57 3.05 24.96
CA HIS A 63 -14.71 2.21 24.60
C HIS A 63 -15.97 2.59 25.37
N THR A 64 -15.83 2.84 26.68
CA THR A 64 -16.92 3.30 27.52
C THR A 64 -17.40 4.69 27.12
N LYS A 65 -16.48 5.61 26.92
CA LYS A 65 -16.77 7.00 26.57
C LYS A 65 -17.51 7.13 25.24
N TYR A 66 -17.08 6.37 24.22
CA TYR A 66 -17.61 6.46 22.86
C TYR A 66 -18.57 5.32 22.48
N GLN A 67 -18.85 4.43 23.39
CA GLN A 67 -19.76 3.28 23.19
C GLN A 67 -19.40 2.45 21.94
N THR A 68 -18.10 2.19 21.75
CA THR A 68 -17.59 1.48 20.57
C THR A 68 -17.77 -0.04 20.67
N ASN A 69 -18.32 -0.55 21.76
CA ASN A 69 -18.55 -1.98 22.01
C ASN A 69 -17.30 -2.84 21.83
N GLY A 70 -16.15 -2.37 22.33
CA GLY A 70 -14.87 -3.06 22.21
C GLY A 70 -14.22 -3.02 20.82
N ASN A 71 -14.88 -2.50 19.80
CA ASN A 71 -14.38 -2.46 18.43
C ASN A 71 -13.12 -1.61 18.32
N THR A 72 -12.04 -2.21 17.79
CA THR A 72 -10.74 -1.54 17.70
C THR A 72 -10.06 -1.79 16.36
N LEU A 73 -9.57 -0.73 15.75
CA LEU A 73 -8.75 -0.78 14.56
C LEU A 73 -7.32 -0.33 14.90
N TYR A 74 -6.35 -1.20 14.71
CA TYR A 74 -4.92 -0.93 14.89
C TYR A 74 -4.30 -0.57 13.54
N TYR A 75 -3.93 0.68 13.36
CA TYR A 75 -3.27 1.13 12.16
C TYR A 75 -1.76 1.23 12.38
N MET A 76 -1.01 0.35 11.74
CA MET A 76 0.45 0.29 11.86
C MET A 76 1.14 1.26 10.91
N SER A 77 1.07 2.56 11.20
CA SER A 77 1.87 3.59 10.53
C SER A 77 3.29 3.63 11.13
N THR A 78 4.01 2.51 11.00
CA THR A 78 5.31 2.26 11.64
C THR A 78 6.30 1.70 10.62
N PRO A 79 7.61 1.70 10.91
CA PRO A 79 8.58 1.02 10.08
C PRO A 79 8.25 -0.47 9.92
N PRO A 80 8.54 -1.08 8.75
CA PRO A 80 8.24 -2.49 8.48
C PRO A 80 8.84 -3.49 9.48
N SER A 81 9.95 -3.13 10.11
CA SER A 81 10.59 -3.95 11.16
C SER A 81 9.71 -4.20 12.39
N LEU A 82 8.63 -3.42 12.56
CA LEU A 82 7.68 -3.56 13.67
C LEU A 82 6.43 -4.36 13.30
N TYR A 83 6.22 -4.72 12.04
CA TYR A 83 4.99 -5.39 11.60
C TYR A 83 4.79 -6.79 12.20
N GLY A 84 5.87 -7.50 12.54
CA GLY A 84 5.78 -8.75 13.29
C GLY A 84 5.74 -8.57 14.80
N VAL A 85 6.36 -7.49 15.32
CA VAL A 85 6.51 -7.24 16.76
C VAL A 85 5.22 -6.72 17.40
N ILE A 86 4.56 -5.76 16.74
CA ILE A 86 3.35 -5.12 17.28
C ILE A 86 2.20 -6.13 17.48
N PRO A 87 1.87 -7.03 16.52
CA PRO A 87 0.87 -8.06 16.73
C PRO A 87 1.14 -8.96 17.95
N GLU A 88 2.39 -9.38 18.14
CA GLU A 88 2.81 -10.17 19.30
C GLU A 88 2.57 -9.40 20.61
N CYS A 89 2.99 -8.14 20.65
CA CYS A 89 2.82 -7.28 21.84
C CYS A 89 1.33 -7.01 22.17
N LEU A 90 0.49 -6.81 21.14
CA LEU A 90 -0.96 -6.67 21.32
C LEU A 90 -1.58 -7.97 21.90
N ALA A 91 -1.20 -9.11 21.34
CA ALA A 91 -1.71 -10.41 21.78
C ALA A 91 -1.30 -10.78 23.20
N ALA A 92 -0.10 -10.37 23.64
CA ALA A 92 0.37 -10.59 25.01
C ALA A 92 -0.57 -9.97 26.08
N HIS A 93 -1.41 -9.02 25.69
CA HIS A 93 -2.39 -8.36 26.56
C HIS A 93 -3.85 -8.60 26.15
N GLY A 94 -4.12 -9.58 25.30
CA GLY A 94 -5.47 -9.94 24.85
C GLY A 94 -6.12 -8.88 23.94
N LEU A 95 -5.32 -7.95 23.38
CA LEU A 95 -5.83 -6.86 22.53
C LEU A 95 -6.14 -7.29 21.09
N ASN A 96 -5.96 -8.57 20.77
CA ASN A 96 -6.27 -9.19 19.49
C ASN A 96 -7.54 -10.04 19.51
N THR A 97 -8.10 -10.35 20.69
CA THR A 97 -9.28 -11.21 20.82
C THR A 97 -10.57 -10.46 20.51
N GLU A 98 -11.55 -11.17 19.95
CA GLU A 98 -12.84 -10.58 19.53
C GLU A 98 -14.01 -10.94 20.47
N GLU A 99 -13.72 -11.26 21.73
CA GLU A 99 -14.75 -11.63 22.73
C GLU A 99 -15.67 -10.46 23.10
N ASP A 100 -15.14 -9.24 23.07
CA ASP A 100 -15.82 -8.00 23.46
C ASP A 100 -16.10 -7.04 22.30
N GLY A 101 -15.73 -7.42 21.07
CA GLY A 101 -15.86 -6.60 19.88
C GLY A 101 -14.81 -6.95 18.85
N TRP A 102 -15.02 -6.55 17.59
CA TRP A 102 -14.06 -6.87 16.55
C TRP A 102 -12.73 -6.14 16.74
N LYS A 103 -11.64 -6.82 16.40
CA LYS A 103 -10.29 -6.27 16.34
C LYS A 103 -9.76 -6.40 14.93
N ARG A 104 -9.21 -5.33 14.38
CA ARG A 104 -8.64 -5.31 13.03
C ARG A 104 -7.28 -4.65 13.06
N ILE A 105 -6.40 -5.13 12.19
CA ILE A 105 -5.05 -4.59 12.04
C ILE A 105 -4.79 -4.20 10.59
N ILE A 106 -4.31 -2.98 10.38
CA ILE A 106 -3.91 -2.47 9.07
C ILE A 106 -2.40 -2.51 8.98
N VAL A 107 -1.91 -3.15 7.91
CA VAL A 107 -0.50 -3.26 7.57
C VAL A 107 -0.22 -2.48 6.30
N GLU A 108 0.76 -1.57 6.36
CA GLU A 108 1.22 -0.78 5.22
C GLU A 108 2.26 -1.53 4.38
N LYS A 109 2.52 -1.05 3.17
CA LYS A 109 3.65 -1.52 2.38
C LYS A 109 5.00 -1.06 2.96
N PRO A 110 6.11 -1.82 2.71
CA PRO A 110 6.17 -3.09 2.02
C PRO A 110 5.78 -4.27 2.92
N PHE A 111 5.08 -5.25 2.37
CA PHE A 111 4.79 -6.51 3.03
C PHE A 111 5.87 -7.54 2.68
N GLY A 112 7.03 -7.43 3.32
CA GLY A 112 8.26 -8.11 2.93
C GLY A 112 8.99 -7.45 1.75
N TYR A 113 10.21 -7.89 1.48
CA TYR A 113 11.04 -7.40 0.36
C TYR A 113 11.11 -8.41 -0.79
N ASP A 114 10.86 -9.67 -0.50
CA ASP A 114 10.83 -10.80 -1.41
C ASP A 114 9.81 -11.84 -0.91
N GLU A 115 9.63 -12.92 -1.66
CA GLU A 115 8.69 -13.98 -1.34
C GLU A 115 8.95 -14.58 0.05
N LYS A 116 10.20 -14.84 0.38
CA LYS A 116 10.58 -15.46 1.66
C LYS A 116 10.22 -14.56 2.84
N THR A 117 10.63 -13.30 2.78
CA THR A 117 10.36 -12.34 3.86
C THR A 117 8.88 -11.99 3.98
N ALA A 118 8.14 -12.00 2.86
CA ALA A 118 6.69 -11.84 2.87
C ALA A 118 6.00 -13.03 3.55
N GLN A 119 6.40 -14.26 3.24
CA GLN A 119 5.90 -15.47 3.90
C GLN A 119 6.24 -15.51 5.39
N GLU A 120 7.46 -15.13 5.75
CA GLU A 120 7.87 -15.05 7.15
C GLU A 120 7.03 -14.05 7.95
N LEU A 121 6.78 -12.86 7.38
CA LEU A 121 5.94 -11.84 7.99
C LEU A 121 4.48 -12.31 8.09
N ASP A 122 3.96 -12.94 7.06
CA ASP A 122 2.61 -13.49 7.04
C ASP A 122 2.43 -14.53 8.16
N VAL A 123 3.34 -15.47 8.29
CA VAL A 123 3.34 -16.46 9.38
C VAL A 123 3.45 -15.78 10.75
N GLN A 124 4.26 -14.73 10.90
CA GLN A 124 4.38 -14.00 12.17
C GLN A 124 3.07 -13.34 12.58
N ILE A 125 2.39 -12.65 11.66
CA ILE A 125 1.13 -11.97 11.98
C ILE A 125 0.02 -12.98 12.27
N HIS A 126 -0.06 -14.07 11.48
CA HIS A 126 -1.07 -15.11 11.64
C HIS A 126 -0.94 -15.95 12.93
N ARG A 127 0.16 -15.84 13.66
CA ARG A 127 0.24 -16.42 15.02
C ARG A 127 -0.70 -15.73 16.01
N PHE A 128 -1.10 -14.51 15.73
CA PHE A 128 -1.79 -13.65 16.67
C PHE A 128 -3.13 -13.10 16.14
N PHE A 129 -3.26 -12.96 14.82
CA PHE A 129 -4.45 -12.43 14.16
C PHE A 129 -4.92 -13.39 13.08
N GLU A 130 -6.22 -13.58 12.96
CA GLU A 130 -6.84 -14.35 11.88
C GLU A 130 -6.90 -13.53 10.58
N GLU A 131 -6.95 -14.17 9.41
CA GLU A 131 -6.94 -13.47 8.10
C GLU A 131 -8.06 -12.42 7.98
N HIS A 132 -9.24 -12.68 8.55
CA HIS A 132 -10.36 -11.72 8.51
C HIS A 132 -10.11 -10.45 9.35
N GLN A 133 -9.11 -10.47 10.23
CA GLN A 133 -8.69 -9.33 11.05
C GLN A 133 -7.60 -8.49 10.39
N ILE A 134 -6.93 -9.00 9.33
CA ILE A 134 -5.76 -8.39 8.71
C ILE A 134 -6.16 -7.65 7.44
N TYR A 135 -5.80 -6.37 7.37
CA TYR A 135 -6.00 -5.51 6.21
C TYR A 135 -4.65 -5.07 5.67
N ARG A 136 -4.21 -5.66 4.56
CA ARG A 136 -3.06 -5.21 3.81
C ARG A 136 -3.53 -4.14 2.84
N ILE A 137 -3.05 -2.92 2.97
CA ILE A 137 -3.53 -1.80 2.17
C ILE A 137 -2.59 -1.47 1.02
N ASP A 138 -3.21 -1.17 -0.12
CA ASP A 138 -2.58 -0.57 -1.29
C ASP A 138 -3.38 0.67 -1.68
N HIS A 139 -2.77 1.86 -1.56
CA HIS A 139 -3.45 3.13 -1.82
C HIS A 139 -3.88 3.32 -3.27
N TYR A 140 -3.29 2.59 -4.23
CA TYR A 140 -3.74 2.62 -5.63
C TYR A 140 -5.14 2.04 -5.79
N LEU A 141 -5.51 1.03 -4.99
CA LEU A 141 -6.86 0.47 -4.99
C LEU A 141 -7.92 1.45 -4.46
N GLY A 142 -7.50 2.47 -3.71
CA GLY A 142 -8.36 3.55 -3.23
C GLY A 142 -8.53 4.70 -4.23
N LYS A 143 -7.71 4.78 -5.30
CA LYS A 143 -7.84 5.84 -6.30
C LYS A 143 -9.13 5.68 -7.11
N GLU A 144 -9.89 6.76 -7.28
CA GLU A 144 -11.14 6.76 -8.06
C GLU A 144 -10.96 6.22 -9.47
N THR A 145 -9.86 6.56 -10.13
CA THR A 145 -9.53 6.06 -11.48
C THR A 145 -9.41 4.55 -11.53
N VAL A 146 -8.87 3.91 -10.50
CA VAL A 146 -8.74 2.45 -10.40
C VAL A 146 -10.09 1.82 -10.07
N GLN A 147 -10.86 2.41 -9.16
CA GLN A 147 -12.22 1.93 -8.84
C GLN A 147 -13.17 2.09 -10.03
N ASN A 148 -13.05 3.16 -10.80
CA ASN A 148 -13.84 3.38 -12.01
C ASN A 148 -13.60 2.31 -13.09
N LEU A 149 -12.45 1.66 -13.11
CA LEU A 149 -12.19 0.51 -13.99
C LEU A 149 -13.18 -0.64 -13.76
N LEU A 150 -13.46 -0.96 -12.49
CA LEU A 150 -14.44 -2.00 -12.14
C LEU A 150 -15.85 -1.60 -12.55
N VAL A 151 -16.22 -0.34 -12.37
CA VAL A 151 -17.50 0.20 -12.82
C VAL A 151 -17.60 0.16 -14.34
N LEU A 152 -16.56 0.58 -15.05
CA LEU A 152 -16.50 0.52 -16.52
C LEU A 152 -16.73 -0.90 -17.02
N ARG A 153 -16.06 -1.89 -16.45
CA ARG A 153 -16.16 -3.29 -16.87
C ARG A 153 -17.47 -3.94 -16.47
N PHE A 154 -17.85 -3.85 -15.21
CA PHE A 154 -18.90 -4.71 -14.64
C PHE A 154 -20.27 -4.06 -14.59
N SER A 155 -20.36 -2.73 -14.74
CA SER A 155 -21.64 -2.02 -14.86
C SER A 155 -22.03 -1.74 -16.31
N ASN A 156 -21.18 -2.06 -17.29
CA ASN A 156 -21.41 -1.82 -18.70
C ASN A 156 -21.37 -3.14 -19.50
N GLY A 157 -22.53 -3.68 -19.82
CA GLY A 157 -22.66 -4.89 -20.64
C GLY A 157 -22.10 -4.77 -22.07
N LEU A 158 -21.66 -3.57 -22.47
CA LEU A 158 -21.08 -3.32 -23.79
C LEU A 158 -19.61 -3.76 -23.88
N PHE A 159 -18.83 -3.52 -22.82
CA PHE A 159 -17.38 -3.74 -22.87
C PHE A 159 -16.98 -5.18 -22.50
N GLU A 160 -17.62 -5.76 -21.52
CA GLU A 160 -17.20 -7.07 -20.98
C GLU A 160 -17.18 -8.21 -22.03
N PRO A 161 -18.13 -8.31 -23.00
CA PRO A 161 -18.04 -9.30 -24.07
C PRO A 161 -16.82 -9.15 -24.99
N LEU A 162 -16.27 -7.95 -25.09
CA LEU A 162 -15.10 -7.63 -25.92
C LEU A 162 -13.78 -7.72 -25.12
N TRP A 163 -13.85 -7.92 -23.80
CA TRP A 163 -12.70 -7.83 -22.88
C TRP A 163 -11.95 -9.15 -22.78
N ASN A 164 -11.43 -9.62 -23.94
CA ASN A 164 -10.75 -10.91 -24.03
C ASN A 164 -9.84 -10.97 -25.28
N ARG A 165 -9.06 -12.03 -25.37
CA ARG A 165 -8.07 -12.30 -26.42
C ARG A 165 -8.59 -12.31 -27.86
N ASN A 166 -9.89 -12.38 -28.09
CA ASN A 166 -10.44 -12.37 -29.45
C ASN A 166 -10.56 -10.95 -30.02
N TYR A 167 -10.54 -9.94 -29.13
CA TYR A 167 -10.78 -8.54 -29.48
C TYR A 167 -9.69 -7.60 -29.00
N ILE A 168 -8.92 -7.98 -27.96
CA ILE A 168 -7.84 -7.19 -27.39
C ILE A 168 -6.50 -7.70 -27.91
N ASP A 169 -5.75 -6.84 -28.57
CA ASP A 169 -4.45 -7.15 -29.15
C ASP A 169 -3.33 -7.07 -28.10
N TYR A 170 -3.38 -6.06 -27.24
CA TYR A 170 -2.49 -5.92 -26.09
C TYR A 170 -3.11 -5.06 -25.01
N VAL A 171 -2.55 -5.12 -23.80
CA VAL A 171 -2.91 -4.25 -22.67
C VAL A 171 -1.67 -3.48 -22.22
N GLU A 172 -1.82 -2.17 -22.01
CA GLU A 172 -0.76 -1.32 -21.49
C GLU A 172 -1.22 -0.66 -20.18
N ILE A 173 -0.39 -0.75 -19.14
CA ILE A 173 -0.66 -0.18 -17.81
C ILE A 173 0.54 0.67 -17.44
N THR A 174 0.34 1.99 -17.39
CA THR A 174 1.40 2.96 -17.10
C THR A 174 1.12 3.65 -15.76
N GLY A 175 2.05 3.49 -14.83
CA GLY A 175 2.11 4.23 -13.56
C GLY A 175 3.17 5.33 -13.64
N ALA A 176 2.77 6.53 -14.04
CA ALA A 176 3.66 7.67 -14.20
C ALA A 176 3.58 8.61 -12.99
N GLU A 177 4.73 8.98 -12.43
CA GLU A 177 4.83 9.99 -11.38
C GLU A 177 5.71 11.16 -11.86
N ALA A 178 5.17 12.38 -11.74
CA ALA A 178 5.88 13.59 -12.14
C ALA A 178 6.94 14.05 -11.12
N ILE A 179 6.90 13.51 -9.89
CA ILE A 179 7.77 13.89 -8.78
C ILE A 179 8.92 12.90 -8.68
N GLY A 180 10.15 13.39 -8.47
CA GLY A 180 11.32 12.56 -8.16
C GLY A 180 11.25 11.91 -6.77
N VAL A 181 12.32 11.21 -6.39
CA VAL A 181 12.38 10.55 -5.06
C VAL A 181 12.61 11.55 -3.91
N GLU A 182 13.14 12.73 -4.21
CA GLU A 182 13.37 13.85 -3.27
C GLU A 182 13.97 13.41 -1.93
N GLU A 183 13.31 13.72 -0.80
CA GLU A 183 13.78 13.38 0.54
C GLU A 183 13.69 11.87 0.88
N ARG A 184 13.03 11.06 0.02
CA ARG A 184 12.86 9.61 0.20
C ARG A 184 13.94 8.77 -0.47
N GLY A 185 15.00 9.40 -1.02
CA GLY A 185 16.04 8.70 -1.79
C GLY A 185 16.62 7.49 -1.05
N GLY A 186 16.92 7.61 0.23
CA GLY A 186 17.46 6.50 1.03
C GLY A 186 16.49 5.32 1.22
N TYR A 187 15.19 5.58 1.28
CA TYR A 187 14.16 4.52 1.29
C TYR A 187 14.02 3.87 -0.09
N TYR A 188 13.90 4.70 -1.11
CA TYR A 188 13.67 4.26 -2.48
C TYR A 188 14.83 3.43 -3.02
N ASP A 189 16.07 3.75 -2.62
CA ASP A 189 17.27 3.03 -3.04
C ASP A 189 17.27 1.55 -2.62
N GLY A 190 16.57 1.24 -1.55
CA GLY A 190 16.33 -0.14 -1.10
C GLY A 190 15.21 -0.89 -1.84
N SER A 191 14.37 -0.19 -2.59
CA SER A 191 13.16 -0.76 -3.24
C SER A 191 13.27 -0.80 -4.77
N GLY A 192 13.41 0.36 -5.39
CA GLY A 192 13.34 0.54 -6.83
C GLY A 192 11.92 0.43 -7.41
N ALA A 193 11.78 0.78 -8.69
CA ALA A 193 10.49 0.79 -9.39
C ALA A 193 9.83 -0.59 -9.44
N MET A 194 10.61 -1.66 -9.52
CA MET A 194 10.07 -3.03 -9.56
C MET A 194 9.31 -3.38 -8.28
N ARG A 195 9.91 -3.16 -7.11
CA ARG A 195 9.28 -3.51 -5.83
C ARG A 195 8.28 -2.47 -5.38
N ASP A 196 8.60 -1.17 -5.54
CA ASP A 196 7.75 -0.10 -5.02
C ASP A 196 6.48 0.10 -5.87
N MET A 197 6.59 -0.05 -7.20
CA MET A 197 5.50 0.23 -8.12
C MET A 197 4.90 -1.03 -8.75
N PHE A 198 5.71 -1.88 -9.38
CA PHE A 198 5.18 -3.00 -10.15
C PHE A 198 4.60 -4.09 -9.25
N GLN A 199 5.38 -4.64 -8.32
CA GLN A 199 4.97 -5.75 -7.46
C GLN A 199 3.79 -5.40 -6.54
N ASN A 200 3.61 -4.15 -6.20
CA ASN A 200 2.47 -3.69 -5.42
C ASN A 200 1.35 -3.19 -6.34
N HIS A 201 1.50 -1.96 -6.84
CA HIS A 201 0.41 -1.21 -7.46
C HIS A 201 0.02 -1.72 -8.84
N LEU A 202 1.00 -1.88 -9.76
CA LEU A 202 0.68 -2.23 -11.14
C LEU A 202 0.15 -3.66 -11.27
N LEU A 203 0.63 -4.61 -10.47
CA LEU A 203 0.08 -5.96 -10.44
C LEU A 203 -1.37 -5.99 -9.95
N GLN A 204 -1.73 -5.16 -8.97
CA GLN A 204 -3.12 -5.06 -8.52
C GLN A 204 -4.02 -4.47 -9.63
N VAL A 205 -3.56 -3.40 -10.29
CA VAL A 205 -4.30 -2.82 -11.43
C VAL A 205 -4.41 -3.84 -12.57
N LEU A 206 -3.32 -4.56 -12.88
CA LEU A 206 -3.32 -5.63 -13.89
C LEU A 206 -4.36 -6.70 -13.56
N ALA A 207 -4.41 -7.13 -12.30
CA ALA A 207 -5.40 -8.11 -11.87
C ALA A 207 -6.83 -7.60 -12.02
N MET A 208 -7.11 -6.34 -11.68
CA MET A 208 -8.42 -5.72 -11.89
C MET A 208 -8.79 -5.59 -13.37
N VAL A 209 -7.81 -5.35 -14.25
CA VAL A 209 -8.01 -5.37 -15.72
C VAL A 209 -8.32 -6.78 -16.20
N ALA A 210 -7.65 -7.80 -15.66
CA ALA A 210 -7.63 -9.13 -16.22
C ALA A 210 -8.61 -10.12 -15.58
N MET A 211 -9.15 -9.85 -14.39
CA MET A 211 -9.99 -10.78 -13.64
C MET A 211 -11.34 -11.02 -14.31
N GLU A 212 -11.97 -12.14 -13.98
CA GLU A 212 -13.35 -12.42 -14.34
C GLU A 212 -14.32 -11.57 -13.49
N PRO A 213 -15.53 -11.27 -14.01
CA PRO A 213 -16.58 -10.67 -13.20
C PRO A 213 -16.91 -11.58 -12.00
N PRO A 214 -16.84 -11.11 -10.75
CA PRO A 214 -17.22 -11.92 -9.62
C PRO A 214 -18.72 -12.20 -9.63
N ALA A 215 -19.15 -13.43 -9.30
CA ALA A 215 -20.55 -13.80 -9.25
C ALA A 215 -21.35 -12.99 -8.21
N ILE A 216 -20.69 -12.55 -7.16
CA ILE A 216 -21.23 -11.69 -6.11
C ILE A 216 -20.21 -10.60 -5.81
N ILE A 217 -20.63 -9.34 -5.80
CA ILE A 217 -19.76 -8.21 -5.50
C ILE A 217 -19.59 -8.10 -3.98
N ASN A 218 -18.56 -8.76 -3.47
CA ASN A 218 -18.09 -8.62 -2.10
C ASN A 218 -16.56 -8.76 -2.04
N ALA A 219 -15.96 -8.44 -0.90
CA ALA A 219 -14.51 -8.40 -0.75
C ALA A 219 -13.83 -9.76 -1.02
N ASN A 220 -14.43 -10.87 -0.57
CA ASN A 220 -13.85 -12.20 -0.75
C ASN A 220 -13.89 -12.65 -2.22
N SER A 221 -15.06 -12.53 -2.86
CA SER A 221 -15.19 -12.90 -4.28
C SER A 221 -14.27 -12.06 -5.17
N MET A 222 -14.08 -10.77 -4.86
CA MET A 222 -13.13 -9.93 -5.58
C MET A 222 -11.68 -10.43 -5.40
N ARG A 223 -11.28 -10.77 -4.17
CA ARG A 223 -9.95 -11.33 -3.90
C ARG A 223 -9.71 -12.67 -4.58
N ASP A 224 -10.73 -13.52 -4.63
CA ASP A 224 -10.65 -14.82 -5.31
C ASP A 224 -10.39 -14.64 -6.81
N GLU A 225 -11.06 -13.70 -7.47
CA GLU A 225 -10.82 -13.41 -8.88
C GLU A 225 -9.43 -12.80 -9.13
N VAL A 226 -8.98 -11.90 -8.26
CA VAL A 226 -7.60 -11.36 -8.29
C VAL A 226 -6.58 -12.49 -8.13
N ALA A 227 -6.78 -13.40 -7.18
CA ALA A 227 -5.87 -14.52 -6.95
C ALA A 227 -5.78 -15.45 -8.16
N LYS A 228 -6.88 -15.71 -8.87
CA LYS A 228 -6.87 -16.49 -10.12
C LYS A 228 -5.99 -15.85 -11.19
N VAL A 229 -6.01 -14.53 -11.33
CA VAL A 229 -5.14 -13.81 -12.26
C VAL A 229 -3.69 -13.99 -11.85
N MET A 230 -3.36 -13.77 -10.56
CA MET A 230 -1.99 -13.91 -10.05
C MET A 230 -1.44 -15.32 -10.28
N HIS A 231 -2.24 -16.36 -10.05
CA HIS A 231 -1.84 -17.74 -10.33
C HIS A 231 -1.69 -18.05 -11.83
N SER A 232 -2.30 -17.26 -12.69
CA SER A 232 -2.23 -17.42 -14.14
C SER A 232 -1.13 -16.59 -14.79
N LEU A 233 -0.44 -15.72 -14.03
CA LEU A 233 0.72 -15.00 -14.52
C LEU A 233 1.84 -16.00 -14.83
N ARG A 234 2.38 -15.93 -16.05
CA ARG A 234 3.53 -16.74 -16.44
C ARG A 234 4.77 -16.29 -15.66
N PRO A 235 5.43 -17.19 -14.90
CA PRO A 235 6.67 -16.84 -14.22
C PRO A 235 7.73 -16.38 -15.21
N LEU A 236 8.44 -15.30 -14.87
CA LEU A 236 9.52 -14.77 -15.70
C LEU A 236 10.72 -15.71 -15.66
N THR A 237 11.21 -16.09 -16.81
CA THR A 237 12.47 -16.81 -17.00
C THR A 237 13.65 -15.85 -17.10
N GLN A 238 14.88 -16.37 -17.07
CA GLN A 238 16.07 -15.55 -17.33
C GLN A 238 16.03 -14.90 -18.72
N ASP A 239 15.53 -15.64 -19.71
CA ASP A 239 15.35 -15.12 -21.09
C ASP A 239 14.32 -13.97 -21.14
N ASP A 240 13.23 -14.09 -20.36
CA ASP A 240 12.25 -12.99 -20.23
C ASP A 240 12.87 -11.74 -19.60
N VAL A 241 13.70 -11.89 -18.57
CA VAL A 241 14.40 -10.76 -17.96
C VAL A 241 15.32 -10.06 -18.95
N GLU A 242 15.98 -10.81 -19.81
CA GLU A 242 16.90 -10.27 -20.82
C GLU A 242 16.19 -9.57 -22.01
N HIS A 243 15.00 -10.07 -22.40
CA HIS A 243 14.33 -9.61 -23.62
C HIS A 243 13.01 -8.85 -23.35
N ASN A 244 12.37 -9.06 -22.20
CA ASN A 244 11.07 -8.51 -21.88
C ASN A 244 11.08 -7.49 -20.73
N LEU A 245 12.24 -7.21 -20.12
CA LEU A 245 12.39 -6.23 -19.04
C LEU A 245 13.41 -5.15 -19.42
N VAL A 246 13.01 -3.90 -19.27
CA VAL A 246 13.90 -2.73 -19.41
C VAL A 246 13.91 -1.99 -18.08
N LEU A 247 15.10 -1.71 -17.58
CA LEU A 247 15.32 -0.93 -16.36
C LEU A 247 16.17 0.30 -16.67
N GLY A 248 15.90 1.40 -15.98
CA GLY A 248 16.63 2.65 -16.15
C GLY A 248 16.63 3.53 -14.91
N GLN A 249 17.45 4.56 -14.93
CA GLN A 249 17.48 5.62 -13.92
C GLN A 249 17.29 6.97 -14.61
N TYR A 250 16.55 7.90 -13.99
CA TYR A 250 16.46 9.25 -14.50
C TYR A 250 17.78 10.00 -14.27
N ILE A 251 18.13 10.82 -15.23
CA ILE A 251 19.34 11.68 -15.22
C ILE A 251 18.93 13.12 -15.01
N ALA A 252 19.90 13.98 -14.70
CA ALA A 252 19.65 15.42 -14.63
C ALA A 252 19.16 15.92 -16.00
N ALA A 253 18.12 16.74 -15.98
CA ALA A 253 17.48 17.28 -17.17
C ALA A 253 16.89 18.67 -16.91
N GLU A 254 16.40 19.31 -17.94
CA GLU A 254 15.55 20.50 -17.85
C GLU A 254 14.11 20.11 -18.22
N ILE A 255 13.16 20.35 -17.33
CA ILE A 255 11.74 20.07 -17.53
C ILE A 255 10.97 21.38 -17.31
N ASP A 256 10.20 21.79 -18.31
CA ASP A 256 9.42 23.04 -18.26
C ASP A 256 10.24 24.29 -17.88
N GLY A 257 11.52 24.35 -18.35
CA GLY A 257 12.42 25.45 -18.03
C GLY A 257 13.03 25.42 -16.61
N LYS A 258 12.88 24.31 -15.88
CA LYS A 258 13.47 24.10 -14.57
C LYS A 258 14.49 22.99 -14.60
N GLU A 259 15.68 23.25 -14.04
CA GLU A 259 16.67 22.20 -13.84
C GLU A 259 16.16 21.20 -12.79
N VAL A 260 16.22 19.91 -13.13
CA VAL A 260 15.89 18.80 -12.24
C VAL A 260 17.11 17.91 -12.05
N LYS A 261 17.29 17.43 -10.82
CA LYS A 261 18.41 16.56 -10.45
C LYS A 261 18.23 15.18 -11.09
N GLY A 262 19.37 14.53 -11.39
CA GLY A 262 19.36 13.10 -11.68
C GLY A 262 19.28 12.27 -10.38
N TYR A 263 18.88 11.02 -10.50
CA TYR A 263 18.69 10.12 -9.35
C TYR A 263 19.90 10.03 -8.42
N LEU A 264 21.11 9.92 -8.97
CA LEU A 264 22.34 9.85 -8.18
C LEU A 264 22.71 11.17 -7.47
N GLN A 265 21.98 12.24 -7.74
CA GLN A 265 22.14 13.55 -7.08
C GLN A 265 21.10 13.79 -5.99
N GLU A 266 20.16 12.86 -5.83
CA GLU A 266 19.11 12.97 -4.83
C GLU A 266 19.66 12.70 -3.42
N LYS A 267 19.02 13.29 -2.43
CA LYS A 267 19.43 13.17 -1.04
C LYS A 267 19.26 11.73 -0.55
N GLY A 268 20.32 11.19 0.03
CA GLY A 268 20.30 9.82 0.61
C GLY A 268 20.53 8.71 -0.41
N VAL A 269 20.72 9.02 -1.69
CA VAL A 269 21.06 8.04 -2.73
C VAL A 269 22.59 7.89 -2.80
N PRO A 270 23.12 6.64 -2.73
CA PRO A 270 24.56 6.40 -2.97
C PRO A 270 24.96 6.78 -4.40
N SER A 271 26.13 7.43 -4.55
CA SER A 271 26.62 7.89 -5.86
C SER A 271 26.88 6.76 -6.88
N ASN A 272 26.96 5.52 -6.44
CA ASN A 272 27.14 4.32 -7.25
C ASN A 272 25.88 3.44 -7.29
N SER A 273 24.73 3.94 -6.87
CA SER A 273 23.48 3.18 -6.90
C SER A 273 23.12 2.74 -8.31
N ARG A 274 22.59 1.52 -8.41
CA ARG A 274 22.06 0.94 -9.62
C ARG A 274 20.55 0.67 -9.52
N THR A 275 19.91 1.18 -8.50
CA THR A 275 18.47 1.04 -8.28
C THR A 275 17.70 1.72 -9.39
N GLU A 276 16.79 1.01 -9.99
CA GLU A 276 15.99 1.49 -11.10
C GLU A 276 14.90 2.47 -10.64
N THR A 277 14.72 3.54 -11.43
CA THR A 277 13.60 4.51 -11.29
C THR A 277 12.63 4.44 -12.46
N PHE A 278 12.97 3.65 -13.46
CA PHE A 278 12.14 3.30 -14.62
C PHE A 278 12.13 1.80 -14.78
N MET A 279 10.97 1.26 -15.08
CA MET A 279 10.83 -0.12 -15.54
C MET A 279 9.76 -0.22 -16.62
N ALA A 280 10.00 -1.09 -17.59
CA ALA A 280 9.02 -1.55 -18.55
C ALA A 280 9.13 -3.06 -18.67
N LEU A 281 8.03 -3.75 -18.46
CA LEU A 281 7.97 -5.21 -18.46
C LEU A 281 6.83 -5.69 -19.35
N ARG A 282 7.13 -6.66 -20.22
CA ARG A 282 6.12 -7.47 -20.88
C ARG A 282 5.89 -8.72 -20.07
N CYS A 283 4.64 -8.97 -19.69
CA CYS A 283 4.19 -10.21 -19.03
C CYS A 283 3.00 -10.82 -19.75
N GLU A 284 2.69 -12.07 -19.44
CA GLU A 284 1.63 -12.86 -20.07
C GLU A 284 0.78 -13.55 -19.00
N ILE A 285 -0.54 -13.67 -19.30
CA ILE A 285 -1.51 -14.33 -18.43
C ILE A 285 -1.98 -15.60 -19.13
N GLU A 286 -1.65 -16.76 -18.58
CA GLU A 286 -1.95 -18.06 -19.16
C GLU A 286 -3.32 -18.58 -18.72
N ASN A 287 -4.39 -17.91 -19.13
CA ASN A 287 -5.75 -18.36 -18.94
C ASN A 287 -6.58 -18.25 -20.23
N TRP A 288 -7.80 -18.77 -20.22
CA TRP A 288 -8.66 -18.79 -21.39
C TRP A 288 -9.01 -17.39 -21.93
N ARG A 289 -9.08 -16.39 -21.06
CA ARG A 289 -9.41 -15.01 -21.43
C ARG A 289 -8.26 -14.31 -22.14
N TRP A 290 -7.02 -14.53 -21.69
CA TRP A 290 -5.88 -13.69 -22.05
C TRP A 290 -4.72 -14.40 -22.74
N ALA A 291 -4.76 -15.73 -22.89
CA ALA A 291 -3.64 -16.45 -23.50
C ALA A 291 -3.30 -15.88 -24.89
N GLY A 292 -2.03 -15.45 -25.06
CA GLY A 292 -1.50 -14.83 -26.26
C GLY A 292 -1.63 -13.30 -26.35
N VAL A 293 -2.28 -12.64 -25.38
CA VAL A 293 -2.34 -11.17 -25.27
C VAL A 293 -1.19 -10.69 -24.39
N PRO A 294 -0.24 -9.90 -24.88
CA PRO A 294 0.81 -9.33 -24.05
C PRO A 294 0.26 -8.20 -23.15
N PHE A 295 0.76 -8.16 -21.92
CA PHE A 295 0.53 -7.09 -20.97
C PHE A 295 1.84 -6.32 -20.79
N TYR A 296 1.82 -5.02 -21.08
CA TYR A 296 2.95 -4.13 -20.88
C TYR A 296 2.71 -3.30 -19.63
N ALA A 297 3.57 -3.48 -18.62
CA ALA A 297 3.55 -2.69 -17.41
C ALA A 297 4.74 -1.72 -17.43
N VAL A 298 4.45 -0.44 -17.31
CA VAL A 298 5.47 0.63 -17.32
C VAL A 298 5.31 1.47 -16.07
N SER A 299 6.40 1.71 -15.37
CA SER A 299 6.43 2.65 -14.26
C SER A 299 7.69 3.49 -14.27
N TYR A 300 7.53 4.75 -13.88
CA TYR A 300 8.64 5.68 -13.75
C TYR A 300 8.33 6.80 -12.76
N THR A 301 9.38 7.28 -12.11
CA THR A 301 9.39 8.52 -11.34
C THR A 301 10.16 9.59 -12.10
N HIS A 302 9.68 10.82 -12.04
CA HIS A 302 10.33 12.02 -12.55
C HIS A 302 10.59 12.04 -14.07
N LEU A 303 9.78 11.35 -14.86
CA LEU A 303 9.86 11.40 -16.31
C LEU A 303 8.64 12.17 -16.85
N THR A 304 8.86 13.31 -17.47
CA THR A 304 7.90 13.86 -18.41
C THR A 304 8.22 13.28 -19.78
N LEU A 305 7.31 12.49 -20.31
CA LEU A 305 7.41 12.12 -21.72
C LEU A 305 7.35 13.42 -22.52
N PRO A 306 8.24 13.61 -23.51
CA PRO A 306 8.07 14.70 -24.46
C PRO A 306 6.71 14.52 -25.12
N THR A 307 5.83 15.49 -24.95
CA THR A 307 4.53 15.59 -25.64
C THR A 307 4.75 15.77 -27.14
#